data_120d5e311a3d522c1f94e723b73e3f86
#
_entry.id   120d5e311a3d522c1f94e723b73e3f86
#
_cell.length_a   1.000
_cell.length_b   1.000
_cell.length_c   1.000
_cell.angle_alpha   90.00
_cell.angle_beta   90.00
_cell.angle_gamma   90.00
#
_symmetry.space_group_name_H-M   'P 1'
#
loop_
_entity.id
_entity.type
_entity.pdbx_description
1 polymer ?
#
loop_
_entity_poly.entity_id
_entity_poly.type
_entity_poly.pdbx_seq_one_letter_code
_entity_poly.pdbx_strand_id
1 'polypeptide(L)'
;MDKSLRNKKILISAGASGIGWATAKVCLSKGATVYVCDIESKYLNKVKKHPLNNKKLFIYHCDASNELDVNELFKKILKKTKKLDCLINNVGVAGPTGTIEKLTSKHWEKTLKINVISHFYFTKLAIPMLKKNKGGSIINMSSGAGIMGFPLRSPYAASKWAVIGITKTLAMELGKFKIRVNAICPGTIKGDRMVRVIRDKAKFLKISKKAVENEFVSMTSLNTWVYEKDIGKMCCYLISDESSRISGQVVGVDGNTLRMH
;
A
#
# COMPACT_ATOMS: atom_id res chain seq x y z
N MET A 1 -3.15 -23.20 12.78
CA MET A 1 -3.01 -21.81 12.33
C MET A 1 -1.81 -21.72 11.39
N ASP A 2 -1.97 -21.14 10.21
CA ASP A 2 -0.90 -20.85 9.27
C ASP A 2 0.14 -19.89 9.93
N LYS A 3 1.39 -20.34 10.01
CA LYS A 3 2.51 -19.57 10.61
C LYS A 3 3.59 -19.22 9.59
N SER A 4 3.21 -19.10 8.32
CA SER A 4 4.16 -18.87 7.19
C SER A 4 5.02 -17.61 7.33
N LEU A 5 4.58 -16.65 8.17
CA LEU A 5 5.34 -15.43 8.47
C LEU A 5 5.89 -15.39 9.91
N ARG A 6 5.99 -16.55 10.57
CA ARG A 6 6.53 -16.61 11.93
C ARG A 6 7.94 -16.02 11.97
N ASN A 7 8.17 -15.13 12.94
CA ASN A 7 9.41 -14.37 13.16
C ASN A 7 9.76 -13.32 12.09
N LYS A 8 8.99 -13.16 11.01
CA LYS A 8 9.20 -12.08 10.04
C LYS A 8 8.84 -10.74 10.68
N LYS A 9 9.64 -9.71 10.44
CA LYS A 9 9.48 -8.33 10.92
C LYS A 9 9.11 -7.44 9.75
N ILE A 10 7.93 -6.84 9.78
CA ILE A 10 7.31 -6.16 8.65
C ILE A 10 6.99 -4.73 9.05
N LEU A 11 7.47 -3.76 8.28
CA LEU A 11 7.10 -2.34 8.42
C LEU A 11 6.07 -1.97 7.35
N ILE A 12 4.96 -1.35 7.77
CA ILE A 12 3.87 -0.91 6.87
C ILE A 12 3.62 0.57 7.08
N SER A 13 3.86 1.38 6.06
CA SER A 13 3.51 2.81 6.07
C SER A 13 2.01 3.01 5.79
N ALA A 14 1.37 4.02 6.40
CA ALA A 14 -0.08 4.20 6.44
C ALA A 14 -0.82 2.90 6.84
N GLY A 15 -0.31 2.24 7.88
CA GLY A 15 -0.70 0.89 8.28
C GLY A 15 -1.88 0.82 9.25
N ALA A 16 -2.49 1.95 9.65
CA ALA A 16 -3.56 1.97 10.65
C ALA A 16 -4.98 1.96 10.07
N SER A 17 -5.13 2.02 8.76
CA SER A 17 -6.44 2.01 8.10
C SER A 17 -6.39 1.31 6.73
N GLY A 18 -7.56 1.03 6.14
CA GLY A 18 -7.70 0.53 4.78
C GLY A 18 -6.85 -0.70 4.49
N ILE A 19 -6.23 -0.72 3.31
CA ILE A 19 -5.34 -1.80 2.83
C ILE A 19 -4.21 -2.06 3.82
N GLY A 20 -3.58 -1.00 4.36
CA GLY A 20 -2.47 -1.12 5.28
C GLY A 20 -2.84 -1.88 6.55
N TRP A 21 -3.97 -1.54 7.18
CA TRP A 21 -4.44 -2.23 8.37
C TRP A 21 -4.94 -3.64 8.07
N ALA A 22 -5.63 -3.86 6.95
CA ALA A 22 -6.02 -5.20 6.53
C ALA A 22 -4.80 -6.11 6.32
N THR A 23 -3.73 -5.56 5.69
CA THR A 23 -2.46 -6.27 5.51
C THR A 23 -1.80 -6.57 6.86
N ALA A 24 -1.76 -5.59 7.77
CA ALA A 24 -1.22 -5.80 9.13
C ALA A 24 -1.94 -6.94 9.86
N LYS A 25 -3.28 -6.98 9.79
CA LYS A 25 -4.07 -8.05 10.40
C LYS A 25 -3.72 -9.43 9.82
N VAL A 26 -3.60 -9.55 8.51
CA VAL A 26 -3.24 -10.83 7.87
C VAL A 26 -1.82 -11.24 8.25
N CYS A 27 -0.84 -10.31 8.28
CA CYS A 27 0.52 -10.60 8.69
C CYS A 27 0.60 -11.06 10.17
N LEU A 28 -0.12 -10.40 11.07
CA LEU A 28 -0.21 -10.78 12.48
C LEU A 28 -0.81 -12.17 12.67
N SER A 29 -1.90 -12.49 11.96
CA SER A 29 -2.52 -13.82 12.04
C SER A 29 -1.61 -14.95 11.55
N LYS A 30 -0.65 -14.63 10.67
CA LYS A 30 0.40 -15.55 10.19
C LYS A 30 1.67 -15.54 11.05
N GLY A 31 1.65 -14.89 12.21
CA GLY A 31 2.70 -14.93 13.22
C GLY A 31 3.82 -13.90 13.08
N ALA A 32 3.69 -12.94 12.16
CA ALA A 32 4.66 -11.86 11.99
C ALA A 32 4.68 -10.87 13.16
N THR A 33 5.79 -10.16 13.31
CA THR A 33 5.88 -8.92 14.08
C THR A 33 5.69 -7.75 13.13
N VAL A 34 4.73 -6.87 13.42
CA VAL A 34 4.32 -5.81 12.52
C VAL A 34 4.54 -4.44 13.16
N TYR A 35 5.20 -3.58 12.43
CA TYR A 35 5.40 -2.17 12.74
C TYR A 35 4.50 -1.36 11.81
N VAL A 36 3.56 -0.61 12.35
CA VAL A 36 2.67 0.27 11.56
C VAL A 36 2.92 1.71 11.93
N CYS A 37 2.87 2.58 10.94
CA CYS A 37 2.81 4.02 11.17
C CYS A 37 1.67 4.65 10.38
N ASP A 38 1.14 5.76 10.88
CA ASP A 38 0.09 6.53 10.22
C ASP A 38 0.15 7.98 10.72
N ILE A 39 -0.31 8.92 9.90
CA ILE A 39 -0.43 10.33 10.30
C ILE A 39 -1.72 10.58 11.11
N GLU A 40 -2.74 9.74 10.92
CA GLU A 40 -4.08 9.95 11.49
C GLU A 40 -4.20 9.34 12.88
N SER A 41 -4.12 10.17 13.91
CA SER A 41 -4.24 9.74 15.31
C SER A 41 -5.52 8.96 15.62
N LYS A 42 -6.63 9.27 14.95
CA LYS A 42 -7.90 8.53 15.10
C LYS A 42 -7.78 7.05 14.71
N TYR A 43 -7.04 6.73 13.63
CA TYR A 43 -6.82 5.36 13.21
C TYR A 43 -5.81 4.65 14.11
N LEU A 44 -4.74 5.34 14.52
CA LEU A 44 -3.78 4.80 15.49
C LEU A 44 -4.46 4.42 16.80
N ASN A 45 -5.36 5.28 17.33
CA ASN A 45 -6.11 5.00 18.54
C ASN A 45 -7.08 3.82 18.39
N LYS A 46 -7.71 3.66 17.21
CA LYS A 46 -8.53 2.48 16.89
C LYS A 46 -7.70 1.20 16.91
N VAL A 47 -6.52 1.24 16.31
CA VAL A 47 -5.59 0.09 16.28
C VAL A 47 -5.07 -0.25 17.66
N LYS A 48 -4.74 0.75 18.50
CA LYS A 48 -4.31 0.53 19.90
C LYS A 48 -5.36 -0.21 20.74
N LYS A 49 -6.65 0.00 20.47
CA LYS A 49 -7.78 -0.64 21.17
C LYS A 49 -8.18 -1.99 20.53
N HIS A 50 -7.58 -2.37 19.41
CA HIS A 50 -7.96 -3.60 18.70
C HIS A 50 -7.44 -4.85 19.44
N PRO A 51 -8.21 -5.96 19.51
CA PRO A 51 -7.79 -7.21 20.20
C PRO A 51 -6.47 -7.82 19.68
N LEU A 52 -6.08 -7.52 18.43
CA LEU A 52 -4.78 -7.91 17.88
C LEU A 52 -3.61 -7.04 18.35
N ASN A 53 -3.86 -6.00 19.15
CA ASN A 53 -2.79 -5.22 19.75
C ASN A 53 -2.13 -6.04 20.87
N ASN A 54 -1.06 -6.70 20.53
CA ASN A 54 -0.30 -7.59 21.40
C ASN A 54 1.22 -7.29 21.28
N LYS A 55 2.06 -8.11 21.90
CA LYS A 55 3.53 -7.95 21.91
C LYS A 55 4.18 -7.95 20.51
N LYS A 56 3.44 -8.29 19.45
CA LYS A 56 3.94 -8.33 18.06
C LYS A 56 3.47 -7.16 17.20
N LEU A 57 2.67 -6.24 17.72
CA LEU A 57 2.21 -5.04 17.01
C LEU A 57 2.81 -3.78 17.64
N PHE A 58 3.55 -3.02 16.83
CA PHE A 58 4.15 -1.75 17.22
C PHE A 58 3.52 -0.60 16.40
N ILE A 59 3.06 0.44 17.08
CA ILE A 59 2.23 1.50 16.50
C ILE A 59 2.94 2.84 16.69
N TYR A 60 3.10 3.59 15.59
CA TYR A 60 3.80 4.86 15.59
C TYR A 60 2.99 5.94 14.87
N HIS A 61 3.09 7.18 15.33
CA HIS A 61 2.66 8.36 14.58
C HIS A 61 3.82 8.80 13.67
N CYS A 62 3.52 9.08 12.38
CA CYS A 62 4.50 9.55 11.41
C CYS A 62 3.79 10.12 10.19
N ASP A 63 4.17 11.34 9.79
CA ASP A 63 3.88 11.86 8.46
C ASP A 63 4.93 11.29 7.48
N ALA A 64 4.52 10.35 6.65
CA ALA A 64 5.39 9.71 5.68
C ALA A 64 5.91 10.66 4.58
N SER A 65 5.30 11.83 4.39
CA SER A 65 5.74 12.86 3.45
C SER A 65 6.78 13.82 4.05
N ASN A 66 7.08 13.68 5.34
CA ASN A 66 8.09 14.46 6.06
C ASN A 66 9.32 13.59 6.34
N GLU A 67 10.47 13.92 5.74
CA GLU A 67 11.69 13.13 5.89
C GLU A 67 12.18 13.08 7.35
N LEU A 68 12.02 14.16 8.13
CA LEU A 68 12.43 14.18 9.54
C LEU A 68 11.58 13.22 10.37
N ASP A 69 10.26 13.19 10.15
CA ASP A 69 9.36 12.25 10.85
C ASP A 69 9.72 10.80 10.53
N VAL A 70 10.04 10.50 9.26
CA VAL A 70 10.46 9.16 8.83
C VAL A 70 11.78 8.79 9.48
N ASN A 71 12.76 9.70 9.54
CA ASN A 71 14.03 9.47 10.24
C ASN A 71 13.81 9.15 11.73
N GLU A 72 12.95 9.91 12.42
CA GLU A 72 12.62 9.66 13.83
C GLU A 72 11.88 8.32 14.03
N LEU A 73 10.99 7.97 13.12
CA LEU A 73 10.33 6.66 13.11
C LEU A 73 11.37 5.53 13.05
N PHE A 74 12.31 5.61 12.11
CA PHE A 74 13.34 4.56 11.96
C PHE A 74 14.29 4.51 13.16
N LYS A 75 14.63 5.64 13.80
CA LYS A 75 15.37 5.63 15.08
C LYS A 75 14.62 4.85 16.16
N LYS A 76 13.29 5.04 16.29
CA LYS A 76 12.44 4.31 17.24
C LYS A 76 12.38 2.80 16.91
N ILE A 77 12.26 2.44 15.63
CA ILE A 77 12.26 1.04 15.18
C ILE A 77 13.62 0.38 15.48
N LEU A 78 14.73 1.08 15.21
CA LEU A 78 16.09 0.58 15.45
C LEU A 78 16.37 0.25 16.92
N LYS A 79 15.67 0.91 17.87
CA LYS A 79 15.71 0.53 19.31
C LYS A 79 15.05 -0.82 19.59
N LYS A 80 14.13 -1.27 18.72
CA LYS A 80 13.40 -2.55 18.86
C LYS A 80 14.01 -3.66 18.01
N THR A 81 14.50 -3.35 16.83
CA THR A 81 15.12 -4.33 15.93
C THR A 81 16.14 -3.70 15.00
N LYS A 82 17.24 -4.42 14.73
CA LYS A 82 18.26 -4.02 13.75
C LYS A 82 18.00 -4.60 12.35
N LYS A 83 16.98 -5.46 12.19
CA LYS A 83 16.68 -6.19 10.96
C LYS A 83 15.21 -6.04 10.59
N LEU A 84 14.92 -5.96 9.31
CA LEU A 84 13.58 -6.09 8.74
C LEU A 84 13.58 -7.23 7.71
N ASP A 85 12.46 -7.94 7.62
CA ASP A 85 12.18 -8.92 6.56
C ASP A 85 11.40 -8.30 5.41
N CYS A 86 10.57 -7.31 5.70
CA CYS A 86 9.79 -6.62 4.67
C CYS A 86 9.49 -5.16 5.00
N LEU A 87 9.53 -4.34 3.95
CA LEU A 87 8.92 -3.01 3.91
C LEU A 87 7.73 -3.03 2.97
N ILE A 88 6.58 -2.52 3.44
CA ILE A 88 5.40 -2.25 2.60
C ILE A 88 5.19 -0.75 2.52
N ASN A 89 5.51 -0.17 1.38
CA ASN A 89 5.22 1.21 1.04
C ASN A 89 3.76 1.33 0.59
N ASN A 90 2.88 1.64 1.55
CA ASN A 90 1.43 1.67 1.30
C ASN A 90 0.85 3.10 1.33
N VAL A 91 1.62 4.11 1.70
CA VAL A 91 1.17 5.51 1.68
C VAL A 91 0.70 5.92 0.30
N GLY A 92 -0.44 6.62 0.25
CA GLY A 92 -0.92 7.20 -0.98
C GLY A 92 -2.23 7.96 -0.82
N VAL A 93 -2.33 9.05 -1.55
CA VAL A 93 -3.55 9.86 -1.69
C VAL A 93 -4.04 9.84 -3.12
N ALA A 94 -5.35 10.00 -3.28
CA ALA A 94 -5.97 10.01 -4.60
C ALA A 94 -5.63 11.27 -5.43
N GLY A 95 -5.09 12.31 -4.81
CA GLY A 95 -4.90 13.60 -5.46
C GLY A 95 -6.23 14.27 -5.85
N PRO A 96 -6.17 15.41 -6.57
CA PRO A 96 -7.33 16.11 -7.06
C PRO A 96 -7.98 15.40 -8.27
N THR A 97 -9.21 15.77 -8.56
CA THR A 97 -9.93 15.39 -9.78
C THR A 97 -10.12 16.62 -10.65
N GLY A 98 -9.76 16.56 -11.93
CA GLY A 98 -9.92 17.63 -12.89
C GLY A 98 -9.09 17.41 -14.15
N THR A 99 -9.45 18.16 -15.21
CA THR A 99 -8.67 18.20 -16.44
C THR A 99 -7.33 18.86 -16.18
N ILE A 100 -6.29 18.49 -16.95
CA ILE A 100 -4.91 18.85 -16.65
C ILE A 100 -4.67 20.37 -16.60
N GLU A 101 -5.36 21.13 -17.44
CA GLU A 101 -5.26 22.58 -17.50
C GLU A 101 -5.91 23.31 -16.31
N LYS A 102 -6.75 22.61 -15.52
CA LYS A 102 -7.38 23.13 -14.29
C LYS A 102 -6.61 22.74 -13.01
N LEU A 103 -5.61 21.88 -13.12
CA LEU A 103 -4.81 21.46 -11.99
C LEU A 103 -3.64 22.40 -11.75
N THR A 104 -3.36 22.74 -10.49
CA THR A 104 -2.23 23.58 -10.10
C THR A 104 -0.95 22.78 -9.90
N SER A 105 0.23 23.40 -10.04
CA SER A 105 1.53 22.81 -9.70
C SER A 105 1.52 22.25 -8.26
N LYS A 106 0.92 22.98 -7.31
CA LYS A 106 0.77 22.54 -5.90
C LYS A 106 0.02 21.21 -5.78
N HIS A 107 -0.98 20.95 -6.62
CA HIS A 107 -1.68 19.67 -6.66
C HIS A 107 -0.75 18.53 -7.10
N TRP A 108 0.06 18.79 -8.14
CA TRP A 108 1.04 17.83 -8.64
C TRP A 108 2.12 17.51 -7.60
N GLU A 109 2.78 18.56 -7.10
CA GLU A 109 3.86 18.44 -6.11
C GLU A 109 3.41 17.69 -4.87
N LYS A 110 2.23 18.06 -4.30
CA LYS A 110 1.68 17.39 -3.12
C LYS A 110 1.41 15.91 -3.39
N THR A 111 0.84 15.59 -4.56
CA THR A 111 0.51 14.19 -4.90
C THR A 111 1.78 13.36 -5.08
N LEU A 112 2.77 13.88 -5.81
CA LEU A 112 4.06 13.21 -6.00
C LEU A 112 4.83 13.08 -4.67
N LYS A 113 4.85 14.13 -3.86
CA LYS A 113 5.49 14.10 -2.54
C LYS A 113 4.94 12.97 -1.67
N ILE A 114 3.61 12.84 -1.60
CA ILE A 114 2.97 11.82 -0.75
C ILE A 114 3.10 10.43 -1.38
N ASN A 115 2.88 10.26 -2.69
CA ASN A 115 2.77 8.94 -3.32
C ASN A 115 4.11 8.35 -3.77
N VAL A 116 5.14 9.19 -3.99
CA VAL A 116 6.44 8.78 -4.56
C VAL A 116 7.58 9.04 -3.60
N ILE A 117 7.74 10.31 -3.17
CA ILE A 117 8.88 10.70 -2.33
C ILE A 117 8.81 10.02 -0.96
N SER A 118 7.62 9.81 -0.40
CA SER A 118 7.47 9.02 0.84
C SER A 118 8.03 7.60 0.69
N HIS A 119 7.76 6.92 -0.44
CA HIS A 119 8.31 5.59 -0.71
C HIS A 119 9.85 5.61 -0.75
N PHE A 120 10.43 6.67 -1.33
CA PHE A 120 11.88 6.87 -1.31
C PHE A 120 12.42 6.98 0.12
N TYR A 121 11.83 7.82 0.98
CA TYR A 121 12.30 8.01 2.35
C TYR A 121 12.31 6.69 3.14
N PHE A 122 11.20 5.95 3.09
CA PHE A 122 11.12 4.66 3.77
C PHE A 122 12.09 3.63 3.21
N THR A 123 12.20 3.53 1.89
CA THR A 123 13.07 2.56 1.22
C THR A 123 14.54 2.82 1.53
N LYS A 124 15.00 4.08 1.45
CA LYS A 124 16.37 4.50 1.79
C LYS A 124 16.78 3.99 3.16
N LEU A 125 15.92 4.13 4.16
CA LEU A 125 16.21 3.74 5.54
C LEU A 125 15.98 2.25 5.82
N ALA A 126 15.11 1.58 5.09
CA ALA A 126 14.86 0.15 5.25
C ALA A 126 15.95 -0.73 4.60
N ILE A 127 16.57 -0.31 3.51
CA ILE A 127 17.58 -1.08 2.78
C ILE A 127 18.72 -1.57 3.70
N PRO A 128 19.34 -0.75 4.57
CA PRO A 128 20.39 -1.23 5.48
C PRO A 128 19.89 -2.34 6.43
N MET A 129 18.63 -2.26 6.88
CA MET A 129 18.02 -3.24 7.77
C MET A 129 17.71 -4.56 7.06
N LEU A 130 17.26 -4.49 5.78
CA LEU A 130 17.06 -5.65 4.92
C LEU A 130 18.37 -6.34 4.56
N LYS A 131 19.43 -5.57 4.23
CA LYS A 131 20.77 -6.10 3.99
C LYS A 131 21.32 -6.82 5.24
N LYS A 132 21.14 -6.21 6.42
CA LYS A 132 21.55 -6.84 7.69
C LYS A 132 20.76 -8.12 8.00
N ASN A 133 19.59 -8.27 7.43
CA ASN A 133 18.79 -9.50 7.48
C ASN A 133 19.23 -10.55 6.45
N LYS A 134 20.23 -10.25 5.60
CA LYS A 134 20.72 -11.09 4.49
C LYS A 134 19.65 -11.35 3.40
N GLY A 135 18.73 -10.42 3.22
CA GLY A 135 17.66 -10.46 2.21
C GLY A 135 16.33 -10.01 2.77
N GLY A 136 15.31 -10.02 1.92
CA GLY A 136 13.95 -9.62 2.30
C GLY A 136 13.09 -9.21 1.11
N SER A 137 12.01 -8.47 1.39
CA SER A 137 11.06 -8.04 0.37
C SER A 137 10.70 -6.56 0.55
N ILE A 138 10.58 -5.84 -0.55
CA ILE A 138 9.95 -4.51 -0.60
C ILE A 138 8.70 -4.63 -1.46
N ILE A 139 7.56 -4.18 -0.94
CA ILE A 139 6.29 -4.17 -1.64
C ILE A 139 5.84 -2.73 -1.78
N ASN A 140 5.71 -2.27 -3.01
CA ASN A 140 5.26 -0.92 -3.32
C ASN A 140 3.80 -0.94 -3.76
N MET A 141 2.94 -0.18 -3.08
CA MET A 141 1.53 -0.08 -3.41
C MET A 141 1.32 0.91 -4.56
N SER A 142 1.15 0.36 -5.78
CA SER A 142 0.73 1.13 -6.95
C SER A 142 -0.81 1.17 -7.04
N SER A 143 -1.38 0.97 -8.20
CA SER A 143 -2.82 0.99 -8.51
C SER A 143 -3.05 0.47 -9.93
N GLY A 144 -4.27 0.11 -10.30
CA GLY A 144 -4.67 0.01 -11.71
C GLY A 144 -4.31 1.26 -12.52
N ALA A 145 -4.37 2.45 -11.91
CA ALA A 145 -3.93 3.71 -12.54
C ALA A 145 -2.40 3.79 -12.80
N GLY A 146 -1.62 2.85 -12.32
CA GLY A 146 -0.19 2.72 -12.63
C GLY A 146 0.11 1.84 -13.84
N ILE A 147 -0.91 1.18 -14.42
CA ILE A 147 -0.81 0.33 -15.60
C ILE A 147 -1.82 0.69 -16.68
N MET A 148 -2.76 1.58 -16.38
CA MET A 148 -3.76 2.10 -17.31
C MET A 148 -3.86 3.61 -17.20
N GLY A 149 -4.42 4.27 -18.25
CA GLY A 149 -4.85 5.65 -18.17
C GLY A 149 -5.99 5.82 -17.15
N PHE A 150 -6.00 6.97 -16.45
CA PHE A 150 -7.06 7.30 -15.51
C PHE A 150 -7.50 8.72 -15.76
N PRO A 151 -8.58 8.95 -16.52
CA PRO A 151 -9.06 10.28 -16.86
C PRO A 151 -9.30 11.15 -15.64
N LEU A 152 -9.03 12.44 -15.75
CA LEU A 152 -9.20 13.47 -14.72
C LEU A 152 -8.31 13.26 -13.45
N ARG A 153 -7.36 12.34 -13.49
CA ARG A 153 -6.54 11.95 -12.35
C ARG A 153 -5.05 11.93 -12.68
N SER A 154 -4.62 12.82 -13.57
CA SER A 154 -3.25 12.82 -14.11
C SER A 154 -2.12 12.81 -13.04
N PRO A 155 -2.16 13.61 -11.93
CA PRO A 155 -1.09 13.53 -10.92
C PRO A 155 -1.07 12.17 -10.21
N TYR A 156 -2.24 11.60 -9.96
CA TYR A 156 -2.36 10.27 -9.34
C TYR A 156 -1.79 9.18 -10.26
N ALA A 157 -2.25 9.14 -11.52
CA ALA A 157 -1.77 8.16 -12.48
C ALA A 157 -0.24 8.27 -12.65
N ALA A 158 0.29 9.48 -12.89
CA ALA A 158 1.73 9.71 -13.00
C ALA A 158 2.50 9.21 -11.77
N SER A 159 1.99 9.47 -10.55
CA SER A 159 2.61 8.98 -9.32
C SER A 159 2.63 7.45 -9.23
N LYS A 160 1.56 6.77 -9.70
CA LYS A 160 1.46 5.31 -9.64
C LYS A 160 2.29 4.61 -10.71
N TRP A 161 2.47 5.23 -11.88
CA TRP A 161 3.45 4.80 -12.87
C TRP A 161 4.89 4.97 -12.36
N ALA A 162 5.21 6.09 -11.69
CA ALA A 162 6.52 6.30 -11.07
C ALA A 162 6.86 5.21 -10.03
N VAL A 163 5.89 4.77 -9.22
CA VAL A 163 6.07 3.67 -8.27
C VAL A 163 6.46 2.37 -8.97
N ILE A 164 5.93 2.09 -10.17
CA ILE A 164 6.31 0.92 -10.96
C ILE A 164 7.74 1.06 -11.48
N GLY A 165 8.12 2.22 -12.01
CA GLY A 165 9.48 2.50 -12.45
C GLY A 165 10.51 2.27 -11.33
N ILE A 166 10.25 2.85 -10.16
CA ILE A 166 11.08 2.65 -8.95
C ILE A 166 11.15 1.16 -8.57
N THR A 167 10.04 0.42 -8.63
CA THR A 167 9.99 -1.00 -8.30
C THR A 167 10.93 -1.82 -9.19
N LYS A 168 10.87 -1.61 -10.50
CA LYS A 168 11.71 -2.33 -11.47
C LYS A 168 13.20 -2.01 -11.29
N THR A 169 13.53 -0.73 -11.13
CA THR A 169 14.90 -0.28 -10.90
C THR A 169 15.49 -0.88 -9.62
N LEU A 170 14.78 -0.76 -8.50
CA LEU A 170 15.24 -1.30 -7.23
C LEU A 170 15.33 -2.83 -7.22
N ALA A 171 14.50 -3.54 -7.97
CA ALA A 171 14.62 -4.99 -8.12
C ALA A 171 15.97 -5.40 -8.72
N MET A 172 16.46 -4.63 -9.70
CA MET A 172 17.78 -4.85 -10.32
C MET A 172 18.92 -4.47 -9.35
N GLU A 173 18.85 -3.31 -8.71
CA GLU A 173 19.89 -2.81 -7.80
C GLU A 173 20.07 -3.69 -6.56
N LEU A 174 18.96 -4.21 -6.01
CA LEU A 174 18.93 -4.90 -4.72
C LEU A 174 18.98 -6.42 -4.83
N GLY A 175 18.85 -6.99 -6.02
CA GLY A 175 18.84 -8.44 -6.26
C GLY A 175 20.09 -9.14 -5.75
N LYS A 176 21.28 -8.55 -5.92
CA LYS A 176 22.56 -9.05 -5.39
C LYS A 176 22.57 -9.18 -3.86
N PHE A 177 21.71 -8.48 -3.14
CA PHE A 177 21.53 -8.58 -1.69
C PHE A 177 20.39 -9.51 -1.29
N LYS A 178 19.81 -10.27 -2.23
CA LYS A 178 18.64 -11.13 -2.03
C LYS A 178 17.41 -10.36 -1.52
N ILE A 179 17.28 -9.09 -1.89
CA ILE A 179 16.12 -8.25 -1.61
C ILE A 179 15.26 -8.21 -2.86
N ARG A 180 14.04 -8.75 -2.78
CA ARG A 180 13.04 -8.73 -3.85
C ARG A 180 12.22 -7.45 -3.77
N VAL A 181 11.87 -6.86 -4.91
CA VAL A 181 11.05 -5.65 -4.95
C VAL A 181 9.92 -5.86 -5.95
N ASN A 182 8.66 -5.75 -5.48
CA ASN A 182 7.49 -5.94 -6.32
C ASN A 182 6.47 -4.82 -6.09
N ALA A 183 5.66 -4.53 -7.10
CA ALA A 183 4.52 -3.63 -6.99
C ALA A 183 3.22 -4.43 -6.96
N ILE A 184 2.26 -3.99 -6.14
CA ILE A 184 0.87 -4.45 -6.21
C ILE A 184 0.04 -3.33 -6.80
N CYS A 185 -0.84 -3.68 -7.74
CA CYS A 185 -1.81 -2.79 -8.38
C CYS A 185 -3.22 -3.20 -7.95
N PRO A 186 -3.75 -2.64 -6.84
CA PRO A 186 -5.13 -2.86 -6.47
C PRO A 186 -6.09 -2.30 -7.50
N GLY A 187 -7.19 -3.01 -7.74
CA GLY A 187 -8.35 -2.48 -8.44
C GLY A 187 -9.27 -1.65 -7.54
N THR A 188 -10.55 -1.61 -7.87
CA THR A 188 -11.57 -0.92 -7.09
C THR A 188 -11.88 -1.70 -5.81
N ILE A 189 -11.42 -1.16 -4.67
CA ILE A 189 -11.58 -1.80 -3.36
C ILE A 189 -12.93 -1.47 -2.75
N LYS A 190 -13.71 -2.49 -2.39
CA LYS A 190 -14.95 -2.33 -1.61
C LYS A 190 -14.61 -2.10 -0.13
N GLY A 191 -14.42 -0.85 0.25
CA GLY A 191 -14.17 -0.41 1.62
C GLY A 191 -15.02 0.82 1.97
N ASP A 192 -14.87 1.36 3.17
CA ASP A 192 -15.67 2.50 3.68
C ASP A 192 -15.72 3.70 2.72
N ARG A 193 -14.62 3.95 1.99
CA ARG A 193 -14.55 5.01 1.00
C ARG A 193 -15.51 4.73 -0.17
N MET A 194 -15.51 3.50 -0.69
CA MET A 194 -16.34 3.11 -1.83
C MET A 194 -17.82 3.11 -1.47
N VAL A 195 -18.17 2.71 -0.26
CA VAL A 195 -19.56 2.81 0.24
C VAL A 195 -20.09 4.24 0.17
N ARG A 196 -19.26 5.23 0.51
CA ARG A 196 -19.62 6.66 0.36
C ARG A 196 -19.74 7.05 -1.10
N VAL A 197 -18.81 6.68 -1.95
CA VAL A 197 -18.83 6.97 -3.40
C VAL A 197 -20.10 6.41 -4.04
N ILE A 198 -20.46 5.15 -3.76
CA ILE A 198 -21.66 4.50 -4.27
C ILE A 198 -22.91 5.26 -3.82
N ARG A 199 -23.02 5.61 -2.55
CA ARG A 199 -24.15 6.37 -2.00
C ARG A 199 -24.30 7.72 -2.70
N ASP A 200 -23.21 8.46 -2.84
CA ASP A 200 -23.24 9.82 -3.38
C ASP A 200 -23.53 9.81 -4.88
N LYS A 201 -22.95 8.86 -5.63
CA LYS A 201 -23.25 8.64 -7.07
C LYS A 201 -24.70 8.20 -7.28
N ALA A 202 -25.21 7.28 -6.48
CA ALA A 202 -26.60 6.84 -6.56
C ALA A 202 -27.61 7.99 -6.33
N LYS A 203 -27.31 8.86 -5.35
CA LYS A 203 -28.13 10.07 -5.09
C LYS A 203 -28.08 11.06 -6.25
N PHE A 204 -26.90 11.33 -6.79
CA PHE A 204 -26.70 12.27 -7.90
C PHE A 204 -27.39 11.80 -9.18
N LEU A 205 -27.25 10.52 -9.53
CA LEU A 205 -27.84 9.93 -10.74
C LEU A 205 -29.32 9.52 -10.56
N LYS A 206 -29.87 9.62 -9.35
CA LYS A 206 -31.24 9.17 -9.00
C LYS A 206 -31.50 7.70 -9.35
N ILE A 207 -30.51 6.85 -9.16
CA ILE A 207 -30.56 5.39 -9.37
C ILE A 207 -30.31 4.64 -8.06
N SER A 208 -30.60 3.34 -8.05
CA SER A 208 -30.37 2.52 -6.85
C SER A 208 -28.87 2.35 -6.56
N LYS A 209 -28.50 2.21 -5.27
CA LYS A 209 -27.14 1.86 -4.88
C LYS A 209 -26.68 0.56 -5.56
N LYS A 210 -27.59 -0.39 -5.73
CA LYS A 210 -27.34 -1.67 -6.38
C LYS A 210 -26.96 -1.50 -7.85
N ALA A 211 -27.60 -0.59 -8.57
CA ALA A 211 -27.23 -0.27 -9.96
C ALA A 211 -25.81 0.28 -10.05
N VAL A 212 -25.45 1.19 -9.15
CA VAL A 212 -24.06 1.72 -9.07
C VAL A 212 -23.06 0.63 -8.68
N GLU A 213 -23.39 -0.25 -7.74
CA GLU A 213 -22.53 -1.39 -7.38
C GLU A 213 -22.31 -2.31 -8.57
N ASN A 214 -23.38 -2.65 -9.30
CA ASN A 214 -23.27 -3.51 -10.49
C ASN A 214 -22.41 -2.86 -11.58
N GLU A 215 -22.49 -1.54 -11.79
CA GLU A 215 -21.61 -0.83 -12.70
C GLU A 215 -20.12 -1.00 -12.31
N PHE A 216 -19.77 -0.79 -11.03
CA PHE A 216 -18.39 -0.98 -10.58
C PHE A 216 -17.91 -2.44 -10.74
N VAL A 217 -18.77 -3.40 -10.46
CA VAL A 217 -18.45 -4.83 -10.59
C VAL A 217 -18.25 -5.20 -12.07
N SER A 218 -19.08 -4.68 -12.99
CA SER A 218 -18.96 -4.95 -14.44
C SER A 218 -17.71 -4.36 -15.09
N MET A 219 -16.95 -3.49 -14.38
CA MET A 219 -15.66 -3.01 -14.83
C MET A 219 -14.56 -4.07 -14.73
N THR A 220 -14.82 -5.18 -14.08
CA THR A 220 -13.88 -6.28 -13.94
C THR A 220 -14.38 -7.54 -14.65
N SER A 221 -13.49 -8.28 -15.33
CA SER A 221 -13.91 -9.51 -16.05
C SER A 221 -14.40 -10.61 -15.12
N LEU A 222 -13.92 -10.63 -13.88
CA LEU A 222 -14.41 -11.57 -12.86
C LEU A 222 -15.77 -11.18 -12.27
N ASN A 223 -16.33 -10.03 -12.64
CA ASN A 223 -17.60 -9.52 -12.10
C ASN A 223 -17.67 -9.57 -10.57
N THR A 224 -16.59 -9.15 -9.91
CA THR A 224 -16.46 -9.23 -8.45
C THR A 224 -15.85 -7.98 -7.84
N TRP A 225 -16.06 -7.81 -6.54
CA TRP A 225 -15.36 -6.83 -5.74
C TRP A 225 -13.99 -7.34 -5.30
N VAL A 226 -13.01 -6.44 -5.23
CA VAL A 226 -11.76 -6.67 -4.51
C VAL A 226 -11.92 -6.10 -3.10
N TYR A 227 -11.40 -6.82 -2.11
CA TYR A 227 -11.42 -6.40 -0.72
C TYR A 227 -10.00 -6.11 -0.22
N GLU A 228 -9.88 -5.25 0.77
CA GLU A 228 -8.60 -4.92 1.41
C GLU A 228 -7.82 -6.16 1.87
N LYS A 229 -8.55 -7.20 2.33
CA LYS A 229 -7.97 -8.48 2.75
C LYS A 229 -7.29 -9.24 1.60
N ASP A 230 -7.77 -9.10 0.37
CA ASP A 230 -7.19 -9.78 -0.79
C ASP A 230 -5.82 -9.21 -1.12
N ILE A 231 -5.67 -7.88 -1.00
CA ILE A 231 -4.37 -7.22 -1.08
C ILE A 231 -3.44 -7.70 0.04
N GLY A 232 -3.97 -7.80 1.27
CA GLY A 232 -3.21 -8.32 2.41
C GLY A 232 -2.71 -9.75 2.22
N LYS A 233 -3.50 -10.62 1.60
CA LYS A 233 -3.07 -11.99 1.26
C LYS A 233 -1.95 -11.99 0.22
N MET A 234 -2.06 -11.16 -0.83
CA MET A 234 -1.01 -11.03 -1.84
C MET A 234 0.29 -10.47 -1.22
N CYS A 235 0.19 -9.48 -0.32
CA CYS A 235 1.35 -9.01 0.43
C CYS A 235 2.02 -10.15 1.21
N CYS A 236 1.23 -10.97 1.94
CA CYS A 236 1.77 -12.10 2.68
C CYS A 236 2.48 -13.12 1.78
N TYR A 237 1.92 -13.43 0.61
CA TYR A 237 2.57 -14.29 -0.37
C TYR A 237 3.91 -13.68 -0.85
N LEU A 238 3.94 -12.40 -1.21
CA LEU A 238 5.16 -11.72 -1.65
C LEU A 238 6.20 -11.51 -0.53
N ILE A 239 5.82 -11.63 0.74
CA ILE A 239 6.75 -11.63 1.87
C ILE A 239 7.34 -13.03 2.09
N SER A 240 6.56 -14.08 1.86
CA SER A 240 6.92 -15.46 2.16
C SER A 240 8.05 -15.98 1.26
N ASP A 241 8.61 -17.11 1.65
CA ASP A 241 9.67 -17.78 0.89
C ASP A 241 9.13 -18.47 -0.37
N GLU A 242 7.79 -18.69 -0.46
CA GLU A 242 7.10 -19.21 -1.65
C GLU A 242 7.29 -18.30 -2.88
N SER A 243 7.46 -17.00 -2.67
CA SER A 243 7.73 -16.01 -3.72
C SER A 243 9.22 -15.71 -3.93
N SER A 244 10.11 -16.62 -3.52
CA SER A 244 11.57 -16.41 -3.55
C SER A 244 12.16 -16.08 -4.92
N ARG A 245 11.48 -16.41 -6.01
CA ARG A 245 11.88 -16.12 -7.40
C ARG A 245 11.10 -14.97 -8.04
N ILE A 246 10.25 -14.26 -7.28
CA ILE A 246 9.41 -13.17 -7.76
C ILE A 246 10.01 -11.83 -7.36
N SER A 247 10.58 -11.11 -8.32
CA SER A 247 11.14 -9.76 -8.15
C SER A 247 10.96 -8.94 -9.43
N GLY A 248 10.77 -7.63 -9.30
CA GLY A 248 10.52 -6.71 -10.41
C GLY A 248 9.12 -6.84 -11.03
N GLN A 249 8.21 -7.59 -10.39
CA GLN A 249 6.88 -7.84 -10.93
C GLN A 249 5.88 -6.74 -10.53
N VAL A 250 4.91 -6.55 -11.43
CA VAL A 250 3.75 -5.67 -11.25
C VAL A 250 2.52 -6.57 -11.21
N VAL A 251 1.97 -6.76 -10.01
CA VAL A 251 0.93 -7.75 -9.77
C VAL A 251 -0.42 -7.07 -9.60
N GLY A 252 -1.33 -7.30 -10.52
CA GLY A 252 -2.74 -6.88 -10.40
C GLY A 252 -3.45 -7.73 -9.34
N VAL A 253 -4.18 -7.06 -8.44
CA VAL A 253 -5.16 -7.69 -7.55
C VAL A 253 -6.45 -6.88 -7.71
N ASP A 254 -7.11 -7.07 -8.83
CA ASP A 254 -8.10 -6.14 -9.36
C ASP A 254 -9.31 -6.81 -10.04
N GLY A 255 -9.36 -8.14 -10.02
CA GLY A 255 -10.41 -8.91 -10.70
C GLY A 255 -10.33 -8.81 -12.23
N ASN A 256 -9.16 -8.48 -12.78
CA ASN A 256 -8.91 -8.11 -14.16
C ASN A 256 -9.77 -6.88 -14.56
N THR A 257 -9.37 -5.72 -14.06
CA THR A 257 -10.02 -4.43 -14.38
C THR A 257 -9.84 -4.10 -15.86
N LEU A 258 -10.96 -3.93 -16.56
CA LEU A 258 -11.01 -3.68 -18.01
C LEU A 258 -10.96 -2.19 -18.35
N ARG A 259 -11.40 -1.33 -17.43
CA ARG A 259 -11.45 0.14 -17.59
C ARG A 259 -11.50 0.84 -16.24
N MET A 260 -11.09 2.12 -16.23
CA MET A 260 -11.18 3.02 -15.07
C MET A 260 -11.94 4.30 -15.44
N HIS A 261 -12.80 4.78 -14.55
CA HIS A 261 -13.59 6.01 -14.70
C HIS A 261 -13.37 6.97 -13.55
#